data_153c2f1095442fbeac71135ce1b8be19
#
_entry.id   153c2f1095442fbeac71135ce1b8be19
#
_cell.length_a   1.000
_cell.length_b   1.000
_cell.length_c   1.000
_cell.angle_alpha   90.00
_cell.angle_beta   90.00
_cell.angle_gamma   90.00
#
_symmetry.space_group_name_H-M   'P 1'
#
loop_
_entity.id
_entity.type
_entity.pdbx_description
1 polymer ?
#
loop_
_entity_poly.entity_id
_entity_poly.type
_entity_poly.pdbx_seq_one_letter_code
_entity_poly.pdbx_strand_id
1 'polypeptide(L)'
;MPLGGPIILGHEASGIVESIGAGVSEAKPGDHVVVTLIRSCGSCHYCSQDIETQCDASFHLDANSPLSGSGDEAVSQGLNTGAFAEQVVVEQSQVCVIPKDIPLDSASILACGVLTGFGAVTNTAAIKPGSQVAVMGCGGVGINSIQGAVHCEASRIIALDLLDEKLELARQFGATHTVNSTDQNAAQQVINLS
;
A
#
# COMPACT_ATOMS: atom_id res chain seq x y z
N MET A 1 14.02 8.89 12.31
CA MET A 1 13.40 9.38 13.56
C MET A 1 13.93 8.55 14.71
N PRO A 2 14.45 9.15 15.78
CA PRO A 2 14.66 8.41 17.01
C PRO A 2 13.26 8.05 17.54
N LEU A 3 12.96 6.75 17.65
CA LEU A 3 11.77 6.26 18.32
C LEU A 3 11.94 6.49 19.84
N GLY A 4 11.67 7.70 20.29
CA GLY A 4 11.92 8.16 21.67
C GLY A 4 10.67 8.21 22.54
N GLY A 5 9.62 7.48 22.23
CA GLY A 5 8.36 7.47 22.98
C GLY A 5 7.39 6.41 22.49
N PRO A 6 6.19 6.31 23.09
CA PRO A 6 5.17 5.38 22.66
C PRO A 6 4.69 5.71 21.23
N ILE A 7 4.40 4.66 20.46
CA ILE A 7 3.98 4.76 19.05
C ILE A 7 2.88 3.74 18.75
N ILE A 8 1.83 4.18 18.05
CA ILE A 8 0.84 3.28 17.47
C ILE A 8 1.26 2.97 16.03
N LEU A 9 1.42 1.70 15.72
CA LEU A 9 1.77 1.22 14.38
C LEU A 9 0.54 1.03 13.49
N GLY A 10 0.75 0.54 12.26
CA GLY A 10 -0.28 0.26 11.26
C GLY A 10 -0.45 1.40 10.26
N HIS A 11 -0.60 1.03 8.99
CA HIS A 11 -0.74 1.99 7.87
C HIS A 11 -1.64 1.47 6.74
N GLU A 12 -2.23 0.30 6.92
CA GLU A 12 -3.26 -0.25 6.03
C GLU A 12 -4.58 -0.16 6.75
N ALA A 13 -5.43 0.78 6.34
CA ALA A 13 -6.68 1.06 7.03
C ALA A 13 -7.79 1.47 6.07
N SER A 14 -8.97 1.10 6.46
CA SER A 14 -10.23 1.60 5.93
C SER A 14 -11.19 1.84 7.09
N GLY A 15 -12.17 2.66 6.87
CA GLY A 15 -13.13 2.97 7.94
C GLY A 15 -14.25 3.89 7.47
N ILE A 16 -14.95 4.42 8.43
CA ILE A 16 -16.03 5.39 8.22
C ILE A 16 -15.61 6.70 8.84
N VAL A 17 -15.72 7.78 8.10
CA VAL A 17 -15.45 9.12 8.61
C VAL A 17 -16.42 9.45 9.73
N GLU A 18 -15.93 9.66 10.94
CA GLU A 18 -16.73 10.03 12.10
C GLU A 18 -16.94 11.56 12.17
N SER A 19 -15.86 12.31 12.01
CA SER A 19 -15.86 13.76 12.04
C SER A 19 -14.77 14.33 11.15
N ILE A 20 -14.90 15.62 10.81
CA ILE A 20 -13.93 16.35 10.00
C ILE A 20 -13.51 17.65 10.69
N GLY A 21 -12.26 18.05 10.47
CA GLY A 21 -11.76 19.35 10.90
C GLY A 21 -12.25 20.50 10.03
N ALA A 22 -12.00 21.73 10.50
CA ALA A 22 -12.33 22.92 9.74
C ALA A 22 -11.53 22.96 8.42
N GLY A 23 -12.22 23.23 7.32
CA GLY A 23 -11.61 23.35 5.98
C GLY A 23 -11.42 22.03 5.24
N VAL A 24 -11.81 20.89 5.81
CA VAL A 24 -11.83 19.61 5.10
C VAL A 24 -12.94 19.59 4.06
N SER A 25 -12.61 19.26 2.82
CA SER A 25 -13.54 19.22 1.68
C SER A 25 -13.60 17.84 1.00
N GLU A 26 -12.58 17.01 1.16
CA GLU A 26 -12.41 15.75 0.42
C GLU A 26 -13.28 14.60 0.97
N ALA A 27 -13.79 14.73 2.20
CA ALA A 27 -14.64 13.73 2.82
C ALA A 27 -15.63 14.37 3.79
N LYS A 28 -16.70 13.64 4.12
CA LYS A 28 -17.72 14.06 5.10
C LYS A 28 -18.07 12.88 6.03
N PRO A 29 -18.64 13.18 7.22
CA PRO A 29 -19.10 12.13 8.13
C PRO A 29 -20.04 11.12 7.44
N GLY A 30 -19.78 9.84 7.69
CA GLY A 30 -20.50 8.72 7.08
C GLY A 30 -19.95 8.23 5.74
N ASP A 31 -18.92 8.86 5.19
CA ASP A 31 -18.23 8.33 4.01
C ASP A 31 -17.36 7.12 4.38
N HIS A 32 -17.35 6.11 3.52
CA HIS A 32 -16.40 5.00 3.58
C HIS A 32 -15.10 5.43 2.93
N VAL A 33 -13.99 5.14 3.58
CA VAL A 33 -12.68 5.62 3.15
C VAL A 33 -11.60 4.55 3.28
N VAL A 34 -10.58 4.68 2.44
CA VAL A 34 -9.28 4.05 2.61
C VAL A 34 -8.30 5.13 3.06
N VAL A 35 -7.40 4.79 3.96
CA VAL A 35 -6.39 5.70 4.49
C VAL A 35 -5.01 5.28 4.01
N THR A 36 -4.29 6.19 3.36
CA THR A 36 -2.90 6.00 2.91
C THR A 36 -1.90 6.63 3.88
N LEU A 37 -0.68 6.16 3.85
CA LEU A 37 0.43 6.78 4.59
C LEU A 37 1.00 8.04 3.90
N ILE A 38 0.64 8.28 2.64
CA ILE A 38 1.15 9.39 1.85
C ILE A 38 0.37 10.66 2.15
N ARG A 39 1.09 11.73 2.48
CA ARG A 39 0.57 13.08 2.68
C ARG A 39 1.00 13.97 1.54
N SER A 40 0.11 14.85 1.08
CA SER A 40 0.43 15.85 0.07
C SER A 40 -0.21 17.19 0.40
N CYS A 41 0.53 18.27 0.15
CA CYS A 41 0.04 19.63 0.40
C CYS A 41 -0.65 20.28 -0.81
N GLY A 42 -0.54 19.66 -1.99
CA GLY A 42 -1.11 20.13 -3.25
C GLY A 42 -0.40 21.35 -3.87
N SER A 43 0.62 21.95 -3.22
CA SER A 43 1.19 23.23 -3.66
C SER A 43 2.73 23.32 -3.67
N CYS A 44 3.46 22.38 -3.08
CA CYS A 44 4.92 22.38 -3.14
C CYS A 44 5.43 22.00 -4.54
N HIS A 45 6.76 22.13 -4.73
CA HIS A 45 7.40 21.81 -6.01
C HIS A 45 7.02 20.43 -6.54
N TYR A 46 6.97 19.41 -5.70
CA TYR A 46 6.64 18.05 -6.11
C TYR A 46 5.15 17.88 -6.41
N CYS A 47 4.28 18.38 -5.55
CA CYS A 47 2.83 18.29 -5.77
C CYS A 47 2.38 19.02 -7.05
N SER A 48 3.02 20.16 -7.38
CA SER A 48 2.71 20.89 -8.62
C SER A 48 3.14 20.16 -9.90
N GLN A 49 3.86 19.06 -9.79
CA GLN A 49 4.30 18.19 -10.90
C GLN A 49 3.66 16.80 -10.84
N ASP A 50 2.58 16.63 -10.07
CA ASP A 50 1.89 15.35 -9.86
C ASP A 50 2.80 14.26 -9.26
N ILE A 51 3.75 14.67 -8.39
CA ILE A 51 4.68 13.76 -7.66
C ILE A 51 4.41 13.87 -6.15
N GLU A 52 3.16 13.73 -5.75
CA GLU A 52 2.70 13.88 -4.37
C GLU A 52 3.43 12.96 -3.38
N THR A 53 3.89 11.81 -3.85
CA THR A 53 4.66 10.85 -3.03
C THR A 53 5.98 11.42 -2.52
N GLN A 54 6.47 12.51 -3.11
CA GLN A 54 7.68 13.21 -2.71
C GLN A 54 7.40 14.56 -2.05
N CYS A 55 6.16 14.81 -1.62
CA CYS A 55 5.80 16.04 -0.93
C CYS A 55 6.73 16.28 0.27
N ASP A 56 7.34 17.47 0.31
CA ASP A 56 8.31 17.89 1.33
C ASP A 56 7.73 18.90 2.35
N ALA A 57 6.43 19.12 2.30
CA ALA A 57 5.74 19.99 3.24
C ALA A 57 5.71 19.40 4.66
N SER A 58 5.70 20.26 5.66
CA SER A 58 5.41 19.90 7.04
C SER A 58 3.92 20.02 7.30
N PHE A 59 3.36 19.07 8.03
CA PHE A 59 1.94 19.02 8.38
C PHE A 59 1.74 19.28 9.87
N HIS A 60 0.55 19.79 10.22
CA HIS A 60 0.23 20.10 11.62
C HIS A 60 0.38 18.88 12.54
N LEU A 61 -0.04 17.72 12.07
CA LEU A 61 0.05 16.46 12.82
C LEU A 61 1.49 15.95 13.02
N ASP A 62 2.49 16.46 12.29
CA ASP A 62 3.90 16.09 12.50
C ASP A 62 4.47 16.67 13.81
N ALA A 63 4.02 17.87 14.15
CA ALA A 63 4.45 18.59 15.37
C ALA A 63 3.48 18.41 16.55
N ASN A 64 2.22 18.12 16.27
CA ASN A 64 1.14 18.08 17.24
C ASN A 64 0.40 16.74 17.12
N SER A 65 0.92 15.70 17.77
CA SER A 65 0.20 14.43 17.81
C SER A 65 -1.20 14.63 18.40
N PRO A 66 -2.25 14.12 17.76
CA PRO A 66 -3.60 14.16 18.32
C PRO A 66 -3.80 13.12 19.43
N LEU A 67 -2.78 12.31 19.71
CA LEU A 67 -2.84 11.19 20.63
C LEU A 67 -2.02 11.47 21.87
N SER A 68 -2.56 11.11 23.03
CA SER A 68 -1.86 11.17 24.32
C SER A 68 -1.98 9.85 25.06
N GLY A 69 -0.92 9.48 25.77
CA GLY A 69 -0.91 8.34 26.68
C GLY A 69 -1.54 8.67 28.05
N SER A 70 -1.55 7.69 28.94
CA SER A 70 -2.17 7.79 30.26
C SER A 70 -1.52 8.82 31.20
N GLY A 71 -0.36 9.37 30.86
CA GLY A 71 0.37 10.39 31.61
C GLY A 71 0.55 11.68 30.82
N ASP A 72 -0.34 12.04 29.92
CA ASP A 72 -0.27 13.17 29.00
C ASP A 72 0.99 13.17 28.12
N GLU A 73 1.68 12.03 28.01
CA GLU A 73 2.78 11.87 27.09
C GLU A 73 2.27 11.82 25.64
N ALA A 74 2.97 12.48 24.73
CA ALA A 74 2.64 12.44 23.31
C ALA A 74 2.88 11.03 22.75
N VAL A 75 1.88 10.47 22.08
CA VAL A 75 1.95 9.18 21.37
C VAL A 75 2.10 9.43 19.89
N SER A 76 3.13 8.87 19.28
CA SER A 76 3.39 9.06 17.85
C SER A 76 2.50 8.15 16.98
N GLN A 77 2.15 8.65 15.78
CA GLN A 77 1.48 7.85 14.74
C GLN A 77 2.54 7.23 13.83
N GLY A 78 2.65 5.90 13.84
CA GLY A 78 3.55 5.16 12.95
C GLY A 78 3.15 5.35 11.49
N LEU A 79 4.12 5.72 10.65
CA LEU A 79 3.91 6.01 9.23
C LEU A 79 2.79 7.03 8.99
N ASN A 80 2.71 8.05 9.83
CA ASN A 80 1.71 9.12 9.77
C ASN A 80 0.24 8.65 9.87
N THR A 81 0.00 7.42 10.29
CA THR A 81 -1.33 6.81 10.30
C THR A 81 -1.71 6.25 11.67
N GLY A 82 -0.90 5.33 12.24
CA GLY A 82 -1.20 4.72 13.54
C GLY A 82 -2.48 3.89 13.52
N ALA A 83 -2.64 3.04 12.52
CA ALA A 83 -3.93 2.40 12.21
C ALA A 83 -4.26 1.16 13.07
N PHE A 84 -3.37 0.68 13.94
CA PHE A 84 -3.72 -0.35 14.91
C PHE A 84 -4.48 0.27 16.10
N ALA A 85 -5.60 0.91 15.78
CA ALA A 85 -6.46 1.63 16.69
C ALA A 85 -7.91 1.61 16.18
N GLU A 86 -8.87 1.81 17.08
CA GLU A 86 -10.29 1.89 16.71
C GLU A 86 -10.62 3.18 15.94
N GLN A 87 -9.84 4.23 16.16
CA GLN A 87 -9.97 5.53 15.51
C GLN A 87 -8.59 6.09 15.15
N VAL A 88 -8.53 6.81 14.04
CA VAL A 88 -7.32 7.50 13.60
C VAL A 88 -7.64 8.95 13.25
N VAL A 89 -6.68 9.84 13.43
CA VAL A 89 -6.75 11.22 12.95
C VAL A 89 -5.66 11.39 11.89
N VAL A 90 -6.06 11.76 10.69
CA VAL A 90 -5.16 11.88 9.54
C VAL A 90 -5.42 13.16 8.77
N GLU A 91 -4.47 13.56 7.93
CA GLU A 91 -4.67 14.67 7.00
C GLU A 91 -5.65 14.28 5.89
N GLN A 92 -6.44 15.24 5.38
CA GLN A 92 -7.41 14.94 4.32
C GLN A 92 -6.77 14.33 3.06
N SER A 93 -5.52 14.68 2.76
CA SER A 93 -4.78 14.12 1.62
C SER A 93 -4.47 12.62 1.76
N GLN A 94 -4.59 12.06 2.96
CA GLN A 94 -4.43 10.63 3.21
C GLN A 94 -5.73 9.84 3.00
N VAL A 95 -6.84 10.51 2.75
CA VAL A 95 -8.17 9.91 2.70
C VAL A 95 -8.65 9.80 1.26
N CYS A 96 -9.05 8.59 0.86
CA CYS A 96 -9.74 8.34 -0.40
C CYS A 96 -11.14 7.79 -0.13
N VAL A 97 -12.16 8.51 -0.57
CA VAL A 97 -13.55 8.05 -0.44
C VAL A 97 -13.80 6.89 -1.42
N ILE A 98 -14.40 5.82 -0.91
CA ILE A 98 -14.71 4.62 -1.67
C ILE A 98 -16.22 4.34 -1.69
N PRO A 99 -16.73 3.57 -2.65
CA PRO A 99 -18.10 3.10 -2.65
C PRO A 99 -18.46 2.31 -1.38
N LYS A 100 -19.66 2.52 -0.85
CA LYS A 100 -20.09 1.93 0.42
C LYS A 100 -20.33 0.43 0.37
N ASP A 101 -20.45 -0.14 -0.81
CA ASP A 101 -20.62 -1.57 -1.06
C ASP A 101 -19.31 -2.37 -1.04
N ILE A 102 -18.16 -1.68 -1.02
CA ILE A 102 -16.86 -2.34 -0.85
C ILE A 102 -16.69 -2.72 0.63
N PRO A 103 -16.44 -4.01 0.94
CA PRO A 103 -16.17 -4.45 2.31
C PRO A 103 -14.91 -3.76 2.87
N LEU A 104 -15.03 -3.18 4.06
CA LEU A 104 -13.93 -2.39 4.65
C LEU A 104 -12.70 -3.24 4.98
N ASP A 105 -12.88 -4.49 5.41
CA ASP A 105 -11.78 -5.43 5.64
C ASP A 105 -10.92 -5.64 4.39
N SER A 106 -11.56 -5.82 3.24
CA SER A 106 -10.87 -5.95 1.95
C SER A 106 -10.29 -4.62 1.46
N ALA A 107 -11.00 -3.51 1.71
CA ALA A 107 -10.55 -2.18 1.31
C ALA A 107 -9.27 -1.74 2.03
N SER A 108 -9.05 -2.19 3.27
CA SER A 108 -7.93 -1.76 4.10
C SER A 108 -6.55 -1.93 3.45
N ILE A 109 -6.36 -3.00 2.65
CA ILE A 109 -5.09 -3.30 1.99
C ILE A 109 -4.85 -2.51 0.69
N LEU A 110 -5.87 -1.79 0.18
CA LEU A 110 -5.77 -1.06 -1.10
C LEU A 110 -4.68 0.00 -1.07
N ALA A 111 -4.57 0.74 0.02
CA ALA A 111 -3.68 1.89 0.12
C ALA A 111 -2.18 1.55 0.30
N CYS A 112 -1.82 0.29 0.49
CA CYS A 112 -0.43 -0.13 0.60
C CYS A 112 -0.16 -1.38 -0.24
N GLY A 113 -0.52 -2.57 0.23
CA GLY A 113 -0.14 -3.82 -0.42
C GLY A 113 -0.59 -3.92 -1.87
N VAL A 114 -1.82 -3.48 -2.18
CA VAL A 114 -2.35 -3.50 -3.54
C VAL A 114 -1.65 -2.46 -4.41
N LEU A 115 -1.67 -1.18 -4.01
CA LEU A 115 -1.05 -0.10 -4.79
C LEU A 115 0.45 -0.34 -5.01
N THR A 116 1.17 -0.80 -4.00
CA THR A 116 2.60 -1.08 -4.10
C THR A 116 2.88 -2.16 -5.13
N GLY A 117 2.21 -3.30 -5.03
CA GLY A 117 2.43 -4.43 -5.93
C GLY A 117 2.01 -4.13 -7.37
N PHE A 118 0.82 -3.61 -7.54
CA PHE A 118 0.28 -3.27 -8.84
C PHE A 118 1.06 -2.14 -9.51
N GLY A 119 1.33 -1.05 -8.77
CA GLY A 119 2.07 0.11 -9.25
C GLY A 119 3.53 -0.18 -9.56
N ALA A 120 4.17 -1.12 -8.86
CA ALA A 120 5.53 -1.54 -9.19
C ALA A 120 5.63 -2.09 -10.63
N VAL A 121 4.61 -2.77 -11.09
CA VAL A 121 4.57 -3.36 -12.44
C VAL A 121 4.07 -2.35 -13.47
N THR A 122 2.97 -1.66 -13.20
CA THR A 122 2.33 -0.76 -14.16
C THR A 122 3.09 0.54 -14.35
N ASN A 123 3.60 1.12 -13.27
CA ASN A 123 4.20 2.46 -13.27
C ASN A 123 5.73 2.41 -13.22
N THR A 124 6.31 1.68 -12.25
CA THR A 124 7.77 1.69 -12.05
C THR A 124 8.48 0.85 -13.10
N ALA A 125 8.11 -0.43 -13.28
CA ALA A 125 8.66 -1.27 -14.33
C ALA A 125 8.08 -0.92 -15.70
N ALA A 126 6.88 -0.34 -15.74
CA ALA A 126 6.19 0.08 -16.94
C ALA A 126 6.21 -0.98 -18.05
N ILE A 127 5.94 -2.24 -17.68
CA ILE A 127 6.02 -3.38 -18.59
C ILE A 127 5.06 -3.21 -19.77
N LYS A 128 5.39 -3.81 -20.89
CA LYS A 128 4.59 -3.74 -22.12
C LYS A 128 3.84 -5.06 -22.34
N PRO A 129 2.73 -5.06 -23.08
CA PRO A 129 2.09 -6.29 -23.53
C PRO A 129 3.10 -7.24 -24.17
N GLY A 130 3.02 -8.51 -23.82
CA GLY A 130 3.98 -9.52 -24.25
C GLY A 130 5.27 -9.63 -23.45
N SER A 131 5.50 -8.76 -22.46
CA SER A 131 6.65 -8.85 -21.54
C SER A 131 6.68 -10.19 -20.78
N GLN A 132 7.87 -10.60 -20.38
CA GLN A 132 8.07 -11.72 -19.45
C GLN A 132 8.49 -11.15 -18.09
N VAL A 133 7.85 -11.62 -17.03
CA VAL A 133 7.99 -11.07 -15.68
C VAL A 133 8.30 -12.18 -14.70
N ALA A 134 9.30 -11.97 -13.85
CA ALA A 134 9.53 -12.80 -12.68
C ALA A 134 9.19 -12.03 -11.40
N VAL A 135 8.34 -12.60 -10.56
CA VAL A 135 7.94 -12.02 -9.28
C VAL A 135 8.52 -12.88 -8.16
N MET A 136 9.44 -12.29 -7.39
CA MET A 136 10.10 -12.96 -6.27
C MET A 136 9.41 -12.58 -4.95
N GLY A 137 8.83 -13.60 -4.29
CA GLY A 137 8.00 -13.44 -3.10
C GLY A 137 6.51 -13.27 -3.44
N CYS A 138 5.71 -14.28 -3.11
CA CYS A 138 4.27 -14.33 -3.36
C CYS A 138 3.45 -13.98 -2.11
N GLY A 139 3.92 -12.98 -1.35
CA GLY A 139 3.14 -12.34 -0.29
C GLY A 139 2.14 -11.33 -0.86
N GLY A 140 1.52 -10.50 0.00
CA GLY A 140 0.49 -9.53 -0.40
C GLY A 140 0.94 -8.62 -1.55
N VAL A 141 2.13 -8.03 -1.48
CA VAL A 141 2.69 -7.19 -2.55
C VAL A 141 2.96 -8.01 -3.82
N GLY A 142 3.58 -9.19 -3.70
CA GLY A 142 3.90 -10.03 -4.85
C GLY A 142 2.67 -10.54 -5.60
N ILE A 143 1.62 -10.94 -4.89
CA ILE A 143 0.35 -11.33 -5.52
C ILE A 143 -0.25 -10.17 -6.31
N ASN A 144 -0.20 -8.94 -5.77
CA ASN A 144 -0.68 -7.77 -6.50
C ASN A 144 0.25 -7.39 -7.68
N SER A 145 1.56 -7.67 -7.59
CA SER A 145 2.46 -7.55 -8.75
C SER A 145 2.12 -8.56 -9.85
N ILE A 146 1.74 -9.78 -9.50
CA ILE A 146 1.25 -10.79 -10.46
C ILE A 146 -0.02 -10.28 -11.15
N GLN A 147 -0.98 -9.76 -10.39
CA GLN A 147 -2.21 -9.17 -10.97
C GLN A 147 -1.90 -7.97 -11.87
N GLY A 148 -0.95 -7.10 -11.47
CA GLY A 148 -0.47 -6.01 -12.31
C GLY A 148 0.14 -6.52 -13.63
N ALA A 149 0.91 -7.61 -13.59
CA ALA A 149 1.49 -8.22 -14.78
C ALA A 149 0.40 -8.83 -15.70
N VAL A 150 -0.63 -9.45 -15.14
CA VAL A 150 -1.80 -9.91 -15.90
C VAL A 150 -2.51 -8.73 -16.56
N HIS A 151 -2.76 -7.65 -15.83
CA HIS A 151 -3.40 -6.44 -16.34
C HIS A 151 -2.62 -5.81 -17.51
N CYS A 152 -1.29 -5.84 -17.43
CA CYS A 152 -0.41 -5.35 -18.50
C CYS A 152 -0.19 -6.37 -19.63
N GLU A 153 -0.95 -7.45 -19.68
CA GLU A 153 -0.88 -8.47 -20.72
C GLU A 153 0.52 -9.09 -20.89
N ALA A 154 1.20 -9.37 -19.75
CA ALA A 154 2.47 -10.09 -19.77
C ALA A 154 2.27 -11.49 -20.37
N SER A 155 3.13 -11.89 -21.31
CA SER A 155 3.04 -13.20 -21.99
C SER A 155 3.46 -14.35 -21.07
N ARG A 156 4.29 -14.06 -20.07
CA ARG A 156 4.76 -15.02 -19.09
C ARG A 156 4.95 -14.35 -17.73
N ILE A 157 4.42 -14.99 -16.68
CA ILE A 157 4.52 -14.53 -15.30
C ILE A 157 5.04 -15.70 -14.47
N ILE A 158 6.30 -15.59 -14.04
CA ILE A 158 7.00 -16.62 -13.27
C ILE A 158 6.97 -16.19 -11.80
N ALA A 159 6.25 -16.90 -10.96
CA ALA A 159 6.19 -16.67 -9.53
C ALA A 159 7.23 -17.50 -8.79
N LEU A 160 8.00 -16.87 -7.90
CA LEU A 160 8.99 -17.52 -7.06
C LEU A 160 8.64 -17.30 -5.58
N ASP A 161 8.63 -18.38 -4.80
CA ASP A 161 8.51 -18.32 -3.33
C ASP A 161 9.20 -19.56 -2.72
N LEU A 162 9.39 -19.53 -1.41
CA LEU A 162 9.92 -20.65 -0.64
C LEU A 162 8.83 -21.70 -0.31
N LEU A 163 7.56 -21.27 -0.29
CA LEU A 163 6.41 -22.06 0.16
C LEU A 163 5.52 -22.45 -1.02
N ASP A 164 5.32 -23.75 -1.21
CA ASP A 164 4.50 -24.26 -2.30
C ASP A 164 3.04 -23.79 -2.23
N GLU A 165 2.50 -23.60 -1.03
CA GLU A 165 1.15 -23.06 -0.84
C GLU A 165 1.00 -21.64 -1.42
N LYS A 166 2.04 -20.80 -1.32
CA LYS A 166 2.06 -19.45 -1.91
C LYS A 166 2.21 -19.50 -3.43
N LEU A 167 2.95 -20.48 -3.93
CA LEU A 167 3.08 -20.72 -5.37
C LEU A 167 1.75 -21.17 -5.98
N GLU A 168 0.99 -22.00 -5.27
CA GLU A 168 -0.35 -22.40 -5.70
C GLU A 168 -1.33 -21.20 -5.70
N LEU A 169 -1.27 -20.38 -4.65
CA LEU A 169 -2.03 -19.12 -4.62
C LEU A 169 -1.65 -18.20 -5.79
N ALA A 170 -0.36 -18.06 -6.08
CA ALA A 170 0.12 -17.25 -7.20
C ALA A 170 -0.46 -17.69 -8.55
N ARG A 171 -0.64 -18.99 -8.78
CA ARG A 171 -1.34 -19.50 -10.00
C ARG A 171 -2.78 -19.02 -10.09
N GLN A 172 -3.50 -19.03 -8.97
CA GLN A 172 -4.88 -18.57 -8.93
C GLN A 172 -5.00 -17.07 -9.27
N PHE A 173 -3.96 -16.28 -9.00
CA PHE A 173 -3.89 -14.87 -9.33
C PHE A 173 -3.22 -14.56 -10.69
N GLY A 174 -2.88 -15.59 -11.46
CA GLY A 174 -2.46 -15.44 -12.85
C GLY A 174 -0.99 -15.71 -13.16
N ALA A 175 -0.23 -16.25 -12.21
CA ALA A 175 1.11 -16.75 -12.53
C ALA A 175 1.03 -17.92 -13.52
N THR A 176 1.75 -17.81 -14.63
CA THR A 176 1.79 -18.86 -15.67
C THR A 176 2.73 -19.98 -15.32
N HIS A 177 3.77 -19.68 -14.54
CA HIS A 177 4.80 -20.62 -14.08
C HIS A 177 5.14 -20.34 -12.63
N THR A 178 5.61 -21.35 -11.93
CA THR A 178 6.08 -21.23 -10.55
C THR A 178 7.39 -21.95 -10.38
N VAL A 179 8.26 -21.40 -9.54
CA VAL A 179 9.56 -21.98 -9.18
C VAL A 179 9.71 -21.91 -7.66
N ASN A 180 9.97 -23.03 -7.02
CA ASN A 180 10.31 -23.05 -5.61
C ASN A 180 11.76 -22.58 -5.42
N SER A 181 11.95 -21.47 -4.69
CA SER A 181 13.27 -20.84 -4.52
C SER A 181 14.21 -21.65 -3.60
N THR A 182 13.74 -22.71 -2.96
CA THR A 182 14.60 -23.64 -2.21
C THR A 182 15.38 -24.59 -3.11
N ASP A 183 14.96 -24.73 -4.37
CA ASP A 183 15.66 -25.56 -5.35
C ASP A 183 17.03 -24.98 -5.68
N GLN A 184 18.08 -25.79 -5.64
CA GLN A 184 19.46 -25.36 -5.94
C GLN A 184 19.63 -24.77 -7.35
N ASN A 185 18.75 -25.12 -8.28
CA ASN A 185 18.76 -24.68 -9.68
C ASN A 185 17.62 -23.71 -10.01
N ALA A 186 16.99 -23.08 -9.00
CA ALA A 186 15.86 -22.17 -9.20
C ALA A 186 16.17 -21.05 -10.22
N ALA A 187 17.33 -20.42 -10.13
CA ALA A 187 17.75 -19.40 -11.08
C ALA A 187 17.83 -19.94 -12.52
N GLN A 188 18.35 -21.14 -12.70
CA GLN A 188 18.42 -21.77 -14.04
C GLN A 188 17.03 -22.14 -14.56
N GLN A 189 16.11 -22.56 -13.67
CA GLN A 189 14.72 -22.80 -14.06
C GLN A 189 14.07 -21.51 -14.59
N VAL A 190 14.26 -20.37 -13.91
CA VAL A 190 13.74 -19.08 -14.37
C VAL A 190 14.32 -18.71 -15.74
N ILE A 191 15.64 -18.84 -15.93
CA ILE A 191 16.30 -18.57 -17.21
C ILE A 191 15.74 -19.45 -18.34
N ASN A 192 15.49 -20.72 -18.06
CA ASN A 192 14.93 -21.63 -19.06
C ASN A 192 13.46 -21.36 -19.40
N LEU A 193 12.77 -20.68 -18.49
CA LEU A 193 11.38 -20.25 -18.66
C LEU A 193 11.25 -18.86 -19.29
N SER A 194 12.30 -18.05 -19.31
CA SER A 194 12.29 -16.68 -19.85
C SER A 194 12.59 -16.61 -21.36
#